data_d002ac11faf5fc7fa684c19928de9bb3
#
_entry.id   d002ac11faf5fc7fa684c19928de9bb3
#
_cell.length_a   1.000
_cell.length_b   1.000
_cell.length_c   1.000
_cell.angle_alpha   90.00
_cell.angle_beta   90.00
_cell.angle_gamma   90.00
#
_symmetry.space_group_name_H-M   'P 1'
#
loop_
_entity.id
_entity.type
_entity.pdbx_description
1 polymer ?
#
loop_
_entity_poly.entity_id
_entity_poly.type
_entity_poly.pdbx_seq_one_letter_code
_entity_poly.pdbx_strand_id
1 'polypeptide(L)'
;MSDANSRSIVSNQAGLHEKLDEIVNKHLQAEFKKPIATHTQTAFDEVNAKVQAFNGPLILDSCCGVGESTANLAKRHPEALVIGIDKSSHRLDKHDVEYKQSESGQYILVQADLNDFWRLAVAANWQPTHHYLLYPNPWPKSKHIQRRWHGAAIFPFIVKLGGLLEVRSNWDIYVKEFARALELAGNPCETELFESDEAITPFERKYWASGQPSHRLVINLK
;
A
#
# COMPACT_ATOMS: atom_id res chain seq x y z
N MET A 1 -6.18 14.16 -22.60
CA MET A 1 -5.23 15.04 -21.86
C MET A 1 -3.91 14.29 -21.80
N SER A 2 -2.77 14.94 -22.14
CA SER A 2 -1.49 14.24 -22.13
C SER A 2 -1.12 13.87 -20.70
N ASP A 3 -0.87 12.60 -20.43
CA ASP A 3 -0.44 12.09 -19.11
C ASP A 3 0.96 12.61 -18.70
N ALA A 4 1.68 13.23 -19.63
CA ALA A 4 3.08 13.67 -19.50
C ALA A 4 3.23 15.05 -18.83
N ASN A 5 2.62 15.28 -17.66
CA ASN A 5 2.78 16.55 -16.94
C ASN A 5 3.00 16.39 -15.41
N SER A 6 3.50 15.24 -14.99
CA SER A 6 3.78 15.02 -13.58
C SER A 6 5.04 15.76 -13.14
N ARG A 7 4.93 16.57 -12.08
CA ARG A 7 6.10 17.23 -11.50
C ARG A 7 6.95 16.23 -10.72
N SER A 8 8.27 16.35 -10.83
CA SER A 8 9.19 15.59 -10.00
C SER A 8 8.99 15.91 -8.52
N ILE A 9 9.23 14.93 -7.66
CA ILE A 9 9.15 15.12 -6.22
C ILE A 9 10.29 16.05 -5.77
N VAL A 10 9.93 17.14 -5.08
CA VAL A 10 10.89 18.06 -4.47
C VAL A 10 10.97 17.74 -2.98
N SER A 11 12.18 17.41 -2.53
CA SER A 11 12.49 17.08 -1.15
C SER A 11 13.63 17.94 -0.62
N ASN A 12 13.63 18.19 0.69
CA ASN A 12 14.78 18.75 1.41
C ASN A 12 15.65 17.66 2.05
N GLN A 13 15.47 16.41 1.62
CA GLN A 13 16.17 15.24 2.12
C GLN A 13 17.01 14.66 0.99
N ALA A 14 18.31 14.53 1.22
CA ALA A 14 19.27 14.06 0.21
C ALA A 14 19.51 12.54 0.25
N GLY A 15 19.09 11.86 1.31
CA GLY A 15 19.26 10.41 1.53
C GLY A 15 18.25 9.92 2.55
N LEU A 16 18.53 8.80 3.21
CA LEU A 16 17.67 8.29 4.28
C LEU A 16 17.55 9.33 5.41
N HIS A 17 16.36 9.36 6.03
CA HIS A 17 16.12 10.29 7.13
C HIS A 17 17.01 9.98 8.34
N GLU A 18 17.70 10.98 8.89
CA GLU A 18 18.69 10.83 9.97
C GLU A 18 18.17 10.09 11.22
N LYS A 19 16.86 10.22 11.51
CA LYS A 19 16.19 9.59 12.67
C LYS A 19 15.35 8.38 12.29
N LEU A 20 15.53 7.84 11.08
CA LEU A 20 14.70 6.71 10.61
C LEU A 20 14.81 5.53 11.56
N ASP A 21 16.03 5.09 11.87
CA ASP A 21 16.29 3.92 12.71
C ASP A 21 15.73 4.09 14.13
N GLU A 22 15.89 5.27 14.72
CA GLU A 22 15.32 5.60 16.04
C GLU A 22 13.78 5.49 16.04
N ILE A 23 13.14 6.11 15.02
CA ILE A 23 11.68 6.14 14.89
C ILE A 23 11.12 4.75 14.68
N VAL A 24 11.73 3.97 13.77
CA VAL A 24 11.26 2.60 13.46
C VAL A 24 11.43 1.70 14.67
N ASN A 25 12.61 1.69 15.32
CA ASN A 25 12.85 0.87 16.51
C ASN A 25 11.88 1.21 17.65
N LYS A 26 11.58 2.50 17.85
CA LYS A 26 10.56 2.92 18.81
C LYS A 26 9.20 2.32 18.50
N HIS A 27 8.77 2.33 17.23
CA HIS A 27 7.47 1.78 16.85
C HIS A 27 7.41 0.24 16.90
N LEU A 28 8.53 -0.44 16.61
CA LEU A 28 8.62 -1.89 16.74
C LEU A 28 8.46 -2.36 18.20
N GLN A 29 8.85 -1.53 19.18
CA GLN A 29 8.80 -1.83 20.60
C GLN A 29 7.54 -1.29 21.31
N ALA A 30 6.84 -0.34 20.68
CA ALA A 30 5.71 0.34 21.31
C ALA A 30 4.37 -0.27 20.88
N GLU A 31 3.43 -0.30 21.83
CA GLU A 31 2.04 -0.64 21.52
C GLU A 31 1.33 0.54 20.82
N PHE A 32 0.61 0.27 19.75
CA PHE A 32 -0.19 1.27 19.04
C PHE A 32 -1.60 1.37 19.66
N LYS A 33 -1.82 2.38 20.51
CA LYS A 33 -3.01 2.49 21.38
C LYS A 33 -4.13 3.38 20.84
N LYS A 34 -3.98 3.98 19.63
CA LYS A 34 -5.05 4.82 19.07
C LYS A 34 -6.36 4.02 18.98
N PRO A 35 -7.49 4.56 19.47
CA PRO A 35 -8.80 3.90 19.31
C PRO A 35 -9.12 3.67 17.82
N ILE A 36 -9.77 2.54 17.52
CA ILE A 36 -10.30 2.25 16.19
C ILE A 36 -11.50 3.16 15.93
N ALA A 37 -11.55 3.78 14.76
CA ALA A 37 -12.67 4.59 14.35
C ALA A 37 -13.87 3.70 13.99
N THR A 38 -15.07 4.04 14.51
CA THR A 38 -16.28 3.23 14.31
C THR A 38 -16.60 2.97 12.85
N HIS A 39 -16.46 3.98 11.98
CA HIS A 39 -16.72 3.81 10.54
C HIS A 39 -15.77 2.80 9.89
N THR A 40 -14.48 2.78 10.31
CA THR A 40 -13.52 1.78 9.82
C THR A 40 -13.83 0.39 10.36
N GLN A 41 -14.24 0.28 11.64
CA GLN A 41 -14.68 -0.99 12.22
C GLN A 41 -15.86 -1.56 11.43
N THR A 42 -16.90 -0.78 11.20
CA THR A 42 -18.08 -1.22 10.43
C THR A 42 -17.71 -1.68 9.03
N ALA A 43 -16.93 -0.87 8.30
CA ALA A 43 -16.48 -1.24 6.95
C ALA A 43 -15.61 -2.52 6.95
N PHE A 44 -14.77 -2.68 7.98
CA PHE A 44 -13.96 -3.88 8.14
C PHE A 44 -14.83 -5.12 8.42
N ASP A 45 -15.81 -5.04 9.32
CA ASP A 45 -16.66 -6.17 9.68
C ASP A 45 -17.43 -6.71 8.47
N GLU A 46 -17.94 -5.81 7.60
CA GLU A 46 -18.62 -6.17 6.36
C GLU A 46 -17.70 -6.92 5.38
N VAL A 47 -16.46 -6.44 5.19
CA VAL A 47 -15.53 -7.10 4.28
C VAL A 47 -14.93 -8.36 4.89
N ASN A 48 -14.71 -8.38 6.21
CA ASN A 48 -14.20 -9.56 6.92
C ASN A 48 -15.14 -10.76 6.77
N ALA A 49 -16.45 -10.53 6.85
CA ALA A 49 -17.42 -11.62 6.62
C ALA A 49 -17.26 -12.27 5.23
N LYS A 50 -16.97 -11.47 4.20
CA LYS A 50 -16.72 -11.96 2.83
C LYS A 50 -15.38 -12.68 2.72
N VAL A 51 -14.33 -12.16 3.35
CA VAL A 51 -13.00 -12.79 3.38
C VAL A 51 -13.06 -14.14 4.09
N GLN A 52 -13.76 -14.24 5.22
CA GLN A 52 -13.92 -15.49 5.96
C GLN A 52 -14.73 -16.55 5.18
N ALA A 53 -15.64 -16.13 4.32
CA ALA A 53 -16.42 -17.03 3.45
C ALA A 53 -15.68 -17.44 2.17
N PHE A 54 -14.59 -16.76 1.83
CA PHE A 54 -13.84 -17.00 0.62
C PHE A 54 -12.74 -18.06 0.81
N ASN A 55 -12.74 -19.08 -0.06
CA ASN A 55 -11.77 -20.17 -0.02
C ASN A 55 -10.74 -20.00 -1.16
N GLY A 56 -9.92 -18.99 -1.09
CA GLY A 56 -8.89 -18.71 -2.10
C GLY A 56 -7.84 -17.74 -1.60
N PRO A 57 -6.87 -17.38 -2.46
CA PRO A 57 -5.85 -16.42 -2.13
C PRO A 57 -6.45 -15.03 -1.83
N LEU A 58 -5.95 -14.36 -0.81
CA LEU A 58 -6.31 -12.98 -0.47
C LEU A 58 -5.19 -12.03 -0.90
N ILE A 59 -5.55 -10.96 -1.59
CA ILE A 59 -4.64 -9.90 -2.02
C ILE A 59 -5.10 -8.57 -1.44
N LEU A 60 -4.17 -7.80 -0.87
CA LEU A 60 -4.43 -6.44 -0.39
C LEU A 60 -3.82 -5.41 -1.34
N ASP A 61 -4.61 -4.45 -1.78
CA ASP A 61 -4.20 -3.25 -2.50
C ASP A 61 -4.42 -2.04 -1.61
N SER A 62 -3.41 -1.70 -0.83
CA SER A 62 -3.47 -0.64 0.17
C SER A 62 -3.12 0.72 -0.43
N CYS A 63 -3.91 1.75 -0.17
CA CYS A 63 -3.89 3.05 -0.85
C CYS A 63 -4.34 2.97 -2.31
N CYS A 64 -5.35 2.17 -2.63
CA CYS A 64 -5.78 1.85 -3.99
C CYS A 64 -6.30 3.06 -4.82
N GLY A 65 -6.48 4.21 -4.18
CA GLY A 65 -6.90 5.43 -4.85
C GLY A 65 -8.28 5.29 -5.48
N VAL A 66 -8.36 5.36 -6.81
CA VAL A 66 -9.60 5.18 -7.57
C VAL A 66 -9.96 3.71 -7.82
N GLY A 67 -9.17 2.75 -7.33
CA GLY A 67 -9.43 1.32 -7.46
C GLY A 67 -9.02 0.69 -8.80
N GLU A 68 -8.35 1.42 -9.68
CA GLU A 68 -7.87 0.89 -10.97
C GLU A 68 -6.86 -0.25 -10.76
N SER A 69 -5.90 -0.07 -9.85
CA SER A 69 -4.94 -1.12 -9.48
C SER A 69 -5.63 -2.36 -8.93
N THR A 70 -6.64 -2.19 -8.08
CA THR A 70 -7.41 -3.29 -7.50
C THR A 70 -8.09 -4.12 -8.60
N ALA A 71 -8.75 -3.47 -9.56
CA ALA A 71 -9.37 -4.16 -10.68
C ALA A 71 -8.36 -4.87 -11.58
N ASN A 72 -7.20 -4.23 -11.86
CA ASN A 72 -6.13 -4.82 -12.66
C ASN A 72 -5.47 -6.02 -11.95
N LEU A 73 -5.28 -5.95 -10.62
CA LEU A 73 -4.81 -7.08 -9.82
C LEU A 73 -5.80 -8.25 -9.84
N ALA A 74 -7.11 -7.96 -9.73
CA ALA A 74 -8.14 -8.99 -9.82
C ALA A 74 -8.16 -9.70 -11.19
N LYS A 75 -7.90 -8.97 -12.29
CA LYS A 75 -7.73 -9.58 -13.63
C LYS A 75 -6.49 -10.47 -13.72
N ARG A 76 -5.39 -10.09 -13.05
CA ARG A 76 -4.13 -10.86 -13.05
C ARG A 76 -4.19 -12.10 -12.16
N HIS A 77 -5.05 -12.06 -11.14
CA HIS A 77 -5.23 -13.12 -10.14
C HIS A 77 -6.70 -13.54 -10.06
N PRO A 78 -7.26 -14.17 -11.10
CA PRO A 78 -8.70 -14.47 -11.17
C PRO A 78 -9.18 -15.43 -10.07
N GLU A 79 -8.27 -16.19 -9.48
CA GLU A 79 -8.53 -17.11 -8.35
C GLU A 79 -8.56 -16.41 -6.99
N ALA A 80 -8.10 -15.14 -6.92
CA ALA A 80 -7.95 -14.41 -5.67
C ALA A 80 -9.12 -13.45 -5.41
N LEU A 81 -9.37 -13.17 -4.13
CA LEU A 81 -10.15 -12.01 -3.70
C LEU A 81 -9.22 -10.83 -3.44
N VAL A 82 -9.38 -9.75 -4.20
CA VAL A 82 -8.56 -8.54 -4.05
C VAL A 82 -9.34 -7.49 -3.25
N ILE A 83 -8.75 -7.02 -2.15
CA ILE A 83 -9.33 -5.96 -1.33
C ILE A 83 -8.57 -4.67 -1.56
N GLY A 84 -9.19 -3.70 -2.21
CA GLY A 84 -8.68 -2.35 -2.39
C GLY A 84 -9.14 -1.42 -1.27
N ILE A 85 -8.22 -0.79 -0.57
CA ILE A 85 -8.52 0.09 0.57
C ILE A 85 -8.00 1.50 0.29
N ASP A 86 -8.86 2.49 0.38
CA ASP A 86 -8.46 3.91 0.40
C ASP A 86 -9.30 4.68 1.42
N LYS A 87 -8.70 5.72 2.00
CA LYS A 87 -9.36 6.60 2.97
C LYS A 87 -10.36 7.56 2.31
N SER A 88 -10.16 7.88 1.03
CA SER A 88 -10.90 8.93 0.33
C SER A 88 -12.11 8.37 -0.40
N SER A 89 -13.32 8.62 0.12
CA SER A 89 -14.56 8.35 -0.61
C SER A 89 -14.56 8.99 -2.00
N HIS A 90 -14.14 10.27 -2.09
CA HIS A 90 -14.07 11.00 -3.36
C HIS A 90 -13.20 10.31 -4.43
N ARG A 91 -12.16 9.55 -4.04
CA ARG A 91 -11.38 8.75 -5.00
C ARG A 91 -12.12 7.47 -5.38
N LEU A 92 -12.66 6.77 -4.40
CA LEU A 92 -13.41 5.53 -4.63
C LEU A 92 -14.67 5.77 -5.46
N ASP A 93 -15.34 6.92 -5.26
CA ASP A 93 -16.53 7.32 -6.04
C ASP A 93 -16.22 7.56 -7.53
N LYS A 94 -14.94 7.77 -7.87
CA LYS A 94 -14.46 7.88 -9.26
C LYS A 94 -14.16 6.55 -9.92
N HIS A 95 -14.36 5.44 -9.21
CA HIS A 95 -14.13 4.12 -9.79
C HIS A 95 -15.01 3.96 -11.02
N ASP A 96 -14.39 3.74 -12.17
CA ASP A 96 -15.11 3.68 -13.45
C ASP A 96 -16.06 2.48 -13.48
N VAL A 97 -17.23 2.71 -14.07
CA VAL A 97 -18.23 1.67 -14.30
C VAL A 97 -17.65 0.50 -15.12
N GLU A 98 -16.72 0.78 -16.04
CA GLU A 98 -16.01 -0.23 -16.82
C GLU A 98 -15.24 -1.23 -15.94
N TYR A 99 -14.61 -0.77 -14.87
CA TYR A 99 -13.93 -1.66 -13.91
C TYR A 99 -14.90 -2.49 -13.07
N LYS A 100 -16.07 -1.94 -12.75
CA LYS A 100 -17.11 -2.63 -11.97
C LYS A 100 -17.77 -3.78 -12.73
N GLN A 101 -17.75 -3.75 -14.04
CA GLN A 101 -18.38 -4.76 -14.91
C GLN A 101 -17.39 -5.82 -15.41
N SER A 102 -16.14 -5.80 -14.98
CA SER A 102 -15.15 -6.80 -15.37
C SER A 102 -15.56 -8.16 -14.77
N GLU A 103 -16.01 -9.09 -15.61
CA GLU A 103 -16.36 -10.47 -15.23
C GLU A 103 -15.14 -11.30 -14.78
N SER A 104 -13.93 -10.82 -14.98
CA SER A 104 -12.69 -11.50 -14.65
C SER A 104 -12.12 -10.99 -13.33
N GLY A 105 -12.23 -11.83 -12.30
CA GLY A 105 -11.64 -11.59 -10.99
C GLY A 105 -12.62 -10.98 -9.98
N GLN A 106 -12.38 -11.28 -8.70
CA GLN A 106 -13.20 -10.82 -7.59
C GLN A 106 -12.45 -9.71 -6.83
N TYR A 107 -13.07 -8.56 -6.67
CA TYR A 107 -12.51 -7.50 -5.85
C TYR A 107 -13.58 -6.73 -5.08
N ILE A 108 -13.14 -6.10 -3.99
CA ILE A 108 -13.97 -5.24 -3.14
C ILE A 108 -13.20 -3.95 -2.88
N LEU A 109 -13.84 -2.80 -3.05
CA LEU A 109 -13.30 -1.50 -2.65
C LEU A 109 -13.88 -1.10 -1.30
N VAL A 110 -12.99 -0.70 -0.38
CA VAL A 110 -13.34 -0.37 1.00
C VAL A 110 -12.86 1.02 1.34
N GLN A 111 -13.77 1.88 1.81
CA GLN A 111 -13.40 3.16 2.39
C GLN A 111 -13.02 2.99 3.85
N ALA A 112 -11.71 3.07 4.16
CA ALA A 112 -11.23 2.90 5.53
C ALA A 112 -9.91 3.64 5.77
N ASP A 113 -9.62 3.98 7.04
CA ASP A 113 -8.29 4.42 7.45
C ASP A 113 -7.38 3.20 7.63
N LEU A 114 -6.32 3.10 6.84
CA LEU A 114 -5.38 1.99 6.86
C LEU A 114 -4.68 1.80 8.23
N ASN A 115 -4.54 2.86 9.04
CA ASN A 115 -4.03 2.71 10.40
C ASN A 115 -4.92 1.80 11.26
N ASP A 116 -6.22 1.85 11.05
CA ASP A 116 -7.17 1.03 11.77
C ASP A 116 -7.40 -0.31 11.05
N PHE A 117 -7.52 -0.27 9.72
CA PHE A 117 -7.81 -1.45 8.92
C PHE A 117 -6.75 -2.55 9.06
N TRP A 118 -5.45 -2.23 8.97
CA TRP A 118 -4.39 -3.22 9.14
C TRP A 118 -4.35 -3.83 10.53
N ARG A 119 -4.67 -3.05 11.58
CA ARG A 119 -4.78 -3.57 12.95
C ARG A 119 -5.91 -4.58 13.07
N LEU A 120 -7.06 -4.29 12.48
CA LEU A 120 -8.22 -5.18 12.45
C LEU A 120 -7.93 -6.44 11.64
N ALA A 121 -7.27 -6.31 10.49
CA ALA A 121 -6.88 -7.44 9.66
C ALA A 121 -5.91 -8.39 10.40
N VAL A 122 -4.91 -7.84 11.10
CA VAL A 122 -4.02 -8.63 11.96
C VAL A 122 -4.79 -9.29 13.11
N ALA A 123 -5.70 -8.57 13.78
CA ALA A 123 -6.51 -9.14 14.86
C ALA A 123 -7.46 -10.25 14.38
N ALA A 124 -7.95 -10.16 13.13
CA ALA A 124 -8.77 -11.18 12.49
C ALA A 124 -7.96 -12.31 11.84
N ASN A 125 -6.63 -12.32 12.03
CA ASN A 125 -5.70 -13.30 11.47
C ASN A 125 -5.76 -13.42 9.94
N TRP A 126 -5.92 -12.30 9.24
CA TRP A 126 -5.81 -12.31 7.78
C TRP A 126 -4.40 -12.71 7.36
N GLN A 127 -4.30 -13.54 6.34
CA GLN A 127 -3.05 -14.01 5.75
C GLN A 127 -3.05 -13.71 4.25
N PRO A 128 -2.80 -12.48 3.83
CA PRO A 128 -2.74 -12.14 2.43
C PRO A 128 -1.58 -12.86 1.76
N THR A 129 -1.80 -13.41 0.56
CA THR A 129 -0.72 -13.94 -0.27
C THR A 129 0.13 -12.81 -0.84
N HIS A 130 -0.50 -11.67 -1.14
CA HIS A 130 0.18 -10.47 -1.63
C HIS A 130 -0.37 -9.23 -0.93
N HIS A 131 0.53 -8.29 -0.64
CA HIS A 131 0.19 -6.99 -0.10
C HIS A 131 0.87 -5.90 -0.92
N TYR A 132 0.10 -5.12 -1.64
CA TYR A 132 0.56 -4.04 -2.50
C TYR A 132 0.43 -2.68 -1.82
N LEU A 133 1.49 -1.88 -1.90
CA LEU A 133 1.57 -0.46 -1.52
C LEU A 133 2.09 0.32 -2.74
N LEU A 134 1.18 0.66 -3.65
CA LEU A 134 1.52 1.24 -4.94
C LEU A 134 1.40 2.77 -4.90
N TYR A 135 2.53 3.47 -4.99
CA TYR A 135 2.61 4.94 -5.02
C TYR A 135 1.86 5.63 -3.88
N PRO A 136 2.06 5.21 -2.63
CA PRO A 136 1.49 5.91 -1.49
C PRO A 136 2.01 7.35 -1.46
N ASN A 137 1.27 8.25 -0.78
CA ASN A 137 1.71 9.65 -0.65
C ASN A 137 3.12 9.70 -0.05
N PRO A 138 4.12 10.23 -0.76
CA PRO A 138 5.52 10.14 -0.37
C PRO A 138 5.90 11.05 0.81
N TRP A 139 5.13 12.11 1.09
CA TRP A 139 5.43 13.09 2.15
C TRP A 139 6.90 13.54 2.13
N PRO A 140 7.38 14.21 1.05
CA PRO A 140 8.80 14.34 0.75
C PRO A 140 9.59 15.28 1.68
N LYS A 141 8.92 16.08 2.51
CA LYS A 141 9.60 16.92 3.50
C LYS A 141 10.06 16.05 4.68
N SER A 142 11.33 16.18 5.12
CA SER A 142 11.91 15.39 6.21
C SER A 142 11.07 15.41 7.49
N LYS A 143 10.51 16.56 7.88
CA LYS A 143 9.63 16.67 9.04
C LYS A 143 8.36 15.80 8.98
N HIS A 144 8.07 15.20 7.86
CA HIS A 144 6.89 14.34 7.64
C HIS A 144 7.23 12.84 7.71
N ILE A 145 8.39 12.43 8.18
CA ILE A 145 8.81 11.02 8.24
C ILE A 145 7.72 10.13 8.90
N GLN A 146 7.09 10.57 9.97
CA GLN A 146 6.05 9.82 10.67
C GLN A 146 4.70 9.75 9.92
N ARG A 147 4.57 10.42 8.76
CA ARG A 147 3.43 10.28 7.85
C ARG A 147 3.66 9.22 6.77
N ARG A 148 4.91 8.82 6.55
CA ARG A 148 5.28 7.70 5.66
C ARG A 148 4.97 6.39 6.37
N TRP A 149 4.49 5.40 5.66
CA TRP A 149 4.06 4.14 6.26
C TRP A 149 5.17 3.45 7.07
N HIS A 150 6.41 3.47 6.59
CA HIS A 150 7.56 2.91 7.28
C HIS A 150 8.02 3.72 8.49
N GLY A 151 7.69 5.00 8.56
CA GLY A 151 7.98 5.88 9.71
C GLY A 151 6.79 6.07 10.66
N ALA A 152 5.64 5.47 10.37
CA ALA A 152 4.43 5.59 11.17
C ALA A 152 4.31 4.47 12.22
N ALA A 153 3.60 4.73 13.31
CA ALA A 153 3.37 3.76 14.38
C ALA A 153 2.63 2.49 13.93
N ILE A 154 2.00 2.52 12.78
CA ILE A 154 1.31 1.38 12.16
C ILE A 154 2.27 0.40 11.45
N PHE A 155 3.50 0.77 11.18
CA PHE A 155 4.47 -0.04 10.43
C PHE A 155 4.59 -1.49 10.92
N PRO A 156 4.64 -1.79 12.24
CA PRO A 156 4.71 -3.17 12.74
C PRO A 156 3.53 -4.06 12.29
N PHE A 157 2.36 -3.46 12.02
CA PHE A 157 1.20 -4.20 11.55
C PHE A 157 1.28 -4.54 10.06
N ILE A 158 1.96 -3.70 9.26
CA ILE A 158 2.28 -4.04 7.85
C ILE A 158 3.16 -5.29 7.82
N VAL A 159 4.16 -5.36 8.69
CA VAL A 159 5.04 -6.54 8.80
C VAL A 159 4.27 -7.77 9.28
N LYS A 160 3.43 -7.63 10.31
CA LYS A 160 2.63 -8.73 10.90
C LYS A 160 1.57 -9.30 9.96
N LEU A 161 1.10 -8.54 8.98
CA LEU A 161 0.17 -9.05 7.96
C LEU A 161 0.80 -10.15 7.10
N GLY A 162 2.12 -10.12 6.95
CA GLY A 162 2.82 -11.14 6.17
C GLY A 162 2.54 -11.10 4.67
N GLY A 163 2.86 -12.21 4.00
CA GLY A 163 2.69 -12.37 2.57
C GLY A 163 3.75 -11.67 1.72
N LEU A 164 3.60 -11.71 0.41
CA LEU A 164 4.50 -11.05 -0.53
C LEU A 164 4.19 -9.54 -0.55
N LEU A 165 4.95 -8.76 0.20
CA LEU A 165 4.85 -7.30 0.20
C LEU A 165 5.55 -6.72 -1.02
N GLU A 166 4.84 -5.89 -1.79
CA GLU A 166 5.40 -5.09 -2.87
C GLU A 166 5.12 -3.61 -2.63
N VAL A 167 6.19 -2.80 -2.60
CA VAL A 167 6.11 -1.34 -2.46
C VAL A 167 6.69 -0.69 -3.70
N ARG A 168 5.95 0.24 -4.33
CA ARG A 168 6.41 1.04 -5.48
C ARG A 168 6.29 2.52 -5.20
N SER A 169 7.26 3.31 -5.71
CA SER A 169 7.23 4.77 -5.66
C SER A 169 8.05 5.36 -6.81
N ASN A 170 7.69 6.56 -7.27
CA ASN A 170 8.53 7.37 -8.14
C ASN A 170 9.61 8.18 -7.37
N TRP A 171 9.78 7.90 -6.08
CA TRP A 171 10.79 8.51 -5.23
C TRP A 171 11.63 7.42 -4.56
N ASP A 172 12.89 7.29 -4.97
CA ASP A 172 13.83 6.25 -4.54
C ASP A 172 14.06 6.23 -3.03
N ILE A 173 14.15 7.41 -2.40
CA ILE A 173 14.34 7.53 -0.95
C ILE A 173 13.19 6.88 -0.20
N TYR A 174 11.93 6.99 -0.68
CA TYR A 174 10.79 6.34 -0.03
C TYR A 174 10.96 4.83 0.04
N VAL A 175 11.36 4.21 -1.07
CA VAL A 175 11.54 2.75 -1.16
C VAL A 175 12.75 2.28 -0.37
N LYS A 176 13.87 3.04 -0.43
CA LYS A 176 15.08 2.77 0.36
C LYS A 176 14.84 2.89 1.86
N GLU A 177 14.08 3.89 2.32
CA GLU A 177 13.68 4.01 3.74
C GLU A 177 12.77 2.86 4.16
N PHE A 178 11.87 2.45 3.28
CA PHE A 178 10.99 1.30 3.57
C PHE A 178 11.80 0.00 3.69
N ALA A 179 12.77 -0.23 2.79
CA ALA A 179 13.69 -1.36 2.88
C ALA A 179 14.51 -1.35 4.16
N ARG A 180 15.02 -0.17 4.58
CA ARG A 180 15.75 -0.03 5.85
C ARG A 180 14.86 -0.32 7.05
N ALA A 181 13.61 0.13 7.04
CA ALA A 181 12.65 -0.16 8.10
C ALA A 181 12.33 -1.66 8.19
N LEU A 182 12.21 -2.34 7.05
CA LEU A 182 12.03 -3.80 7.01
C LEU A 182 13.26 -4.55 7.53
N GLU A 183 14.47 -4.10 7.20
CA GLU A 183 15.71 -4.66 7.74
C GLU A 183 15.74 -4.57 9.28
N LEU A 184 15.38 -3.41 9.85
CA LEU A 184 15.27 -3.21 11.30
C LEU A 184 14.20 -4.11 11.94
N ALA A 185 13.17 -4.48 11.19
CA ALA A 185 12.15 -5.43 11.60
C ALA A 185 12.55 -6.91 11.36
N GLY A 186 13.81 -7.19 10.99
CA GLY A 186 14.31 -8.54 10.75
C GLY A 186 14.01 -9.11 9.36
N ASN A 187 13.59 -8.26 8.41
CA ASN A 187 13.22 -8.63 7.05
C ASN A 187 14.05 -7.84 6.02
N PRO A 188 15.35 -8.16 5.83
CA PRO A 188 16.19 -7.45 4.88
C PRO A 188 15.76 -7.71 3.44
N CYS A 189 15.72 -6.66 2.63
CA CYS A 189 15.40 -6.74 1.20
C CYS A 189 16.16 -5.68 0.40
N GLU A 190 16.27 -5.91 -0.90
CA GLU A 190 16.88 -4.98 -1.83
C GLU A 190 15.83 -4.09 -2.51
N THR A 191 16.28 -2.99 -3.06
CA THR A 191 15.47 -2.08 -3.87
C THR A 191 15.98 -2.10 -5.30
N GLU A 192 15.08 -1.97 -6.27
CA GLU A 192 15.42 -1.99 -7.68
C GLU A 192 14.68 -0.91 -8.46
N LEU A 193 15.18 -0.57 -9.64
CA LEU A 193 14.39 0.13 -10.65
C LEU A 193 13.34 -0.84 -11.20
N PHE A 194 12.13 -0.34 -11.35
CA PHE A 194 11.01 -1.11 -11.87
C PHE A 194 10.54 -0.56 -13.20
N GLU A 195 10.52 -1.40 -14.19
CA GLU A 195 10.00 -1.14 -15.53
C GLU A 195 9.03 -2.25 -15.93
N SER A 196 7.98 -1.90 -16.65
CA SER A 196 7.00 -2.85 -17.17
C SER A 196 6.33 -2.25 -18.40
N ASP A 197 5.91 -3.10 -19.33
CA ASP A 197 5.17 -2.69 -20.52
C ASP A 197 3.73 -2.26 -20.21
N GLU A 198 3.22 -2.66 -19.04
CA GLU A 198 1.85 -2.40 -18.62
C GLU A 198 1.78 -1.72 -17.25
N ALA A 199 1.24 -0.50 -17.22
CA ALA A 199 0.95 0.22 -16.00
C ALA A 199 -0.34 -0.31 -15.36
N ILE A 200 -0.28 -0.69 -14.08
CA ILE A 200 -1.47 -1.16 -13.32
C ILE A 200 -2.14 -0.06 -12.52
N THR A 201 -1.50 1.10 -12.40
CA THR A 201 -2.07 2.27 -11.70
C THR A 201 -2.09 3.50 -12.60
N PRO A 202 -3.02 4.45 -12.37
CA PRO A 202 -2.99 5.74 -13.07
C PRO A 202 -1.69 6.52 -12.81
N PHE A 203 -1.09 6.31 -11.62
CA PHE A 203 0.15 6.96 -11.23
C PHE A 203 1.35 6.45 -12.03
N GLU A 204 1.48 5.13 -12.24
CA GLU A 204 2.52 4.56 -13.09
C GLU A 204 2.45 5.14 -14.50
N ARG A 205 1.27 5.07 -15.11
CA ARG A 205 1.04 5.60 -16.46
C ARG A 205 1.46 7.06 -16.57
N LYS A 206 1.05 7.88 -15.59
CA LYS A 206 1.39 9.30 -15.52
C LYS A 206 2.87 9.55 -15.32
N TYR A 207 3.52 8.83 -14.41
CA TYR A 207 4.93 9.02 -14.09
C TYR A 207 5.82 8.57 -15.25
N TRP A 208 5.57 7.41 -15.82
CA TRP A 208 6.32 6.90 -16.97
C TRP A 208 6.16 7.80 -18.20
N ALA A 209 4.95 8.25 -18.51
CA ALA A 209 4.71 9.23 -19.57
C ALA A 209 5.46 10.55 -19.33
N SER A 210 5.79 10.87 -18.09
CA SER A 210 6.59 12.06 -17.71
C SER A 210 8.09 11.79 -17.58
N GLY A 211 8.57 10.60 -17.99
CA GLY A 211 9.98 10.19 -17.90
C GLY A 211 10.48 9.96 -16.47
N GLN A 212 9.58 9.76 -15.50
CA GLN A 212 9.97 9.48 -14.13
C GLN A 212 10.07 7.97 -13.91
N PRO A 213 11.21 7.48 -13.38
CA PRO A 213 11.38 6.06 -13.07
C PRO A 213 10.49 5.62 -11.91
N SER A 214 10.20 4.35 -11.83
CA SER A 214 9.65 3.69 -10.66
C SER A 214 10.72 2.92 -9.91
N HIS A 215 10.65 2.95 -8.59
CA HIS A 215 11.48 2.15 -7.70
C HIS A 215 10.59 1.16 -6.97
N ARG A 216 11.09 -0.05 -6.75
CA ARG A 216 10.36 -1.15 -6.15
C ARG A 216 11.18 -1.87 -5.08
N LEU A 217 10.53 -2.41 -4.09
CA LEU A 217 10.99 -3.54 -3.29
C LEU A 217 9.93 -4.64 -3.30
N VAL A 218 10.38 -5.88 -3.22
CA VAL A 218 9.51 -7.07 -3.06
C VAL A 218 10.13 -7.96 -2.02
N ILE A 219 9.34 -8.42 -1.05
CA ILE A 219 9.78 -9.30 0.01
C ILE A 219 8.65 -10.20 0.50
N ASN A 220 8.95 -11.45 0.78
CA ASN A 220 8.02 -12.37 1.44
C ASN A 220 8.17 -12.23 2.95
N LEU A 221 7.20 -11.59 3.59
CA LEU A 221 7.13 -11.42 5.04
C LEU A 221 6.59 -12.71 5.68
N LYS A 222 7.27 -13.15 6.73
CA LYS A 222 6.93 -14.39 7.46
C LYS A 222 6.05 -14.10 8.66
#